data_d7305ab17abc6e7ed9b5edf9cb7d5b4a
#
_entry.id   d7305ab17abc6e7ed9b5edf9cb7d5b4a
#
_cell.length_a   1.000
_cell.length_b   1.000
_cell.length_c   1.000
_cell.angle_alpha   90.00
_cell.angle_beta   90.00
_cell.angle_gamma   90.00
#
_symmetry.space_group_name_H-M   'P 1'
#
loop_
_entity.id
_entity.type
_entity.pdbx_description
1 polymer ?
#
loop_
_entity_poly.entity_id
_entity_poly.type
_entity_poly.pdbx_seq_one_letter_code
_entity_poly.pdbx_strand_id
1 'polypeptide(L)'
;MIEFKNVSKAYPNGTRGLDGVNLQIEQGEFVAIIGLSGAGKSTLIRTINRMIDITDGQLIVDGTDVMTLKGKQLRKFRRKIGMIFQSFNLVSRSTVIKNVLSSNVPDMPWYKVLLGLYSKEQKMKALEALDKVNILEKAYNRCDELSGGQQQRVALARTLAQNPSIILADEPVASLDPIMA
;
A
#
# COMPACT_ATOMS: atom_id res chain seq x y z
N MET A 1 -4.10 10.16 -12.34
CA MET A 1 -3.59 11.51 -12.01
C MET A 1 -3.83 11.81 -10.55
N ILE A 2 -2.82 12.37 -9.85
CA ILE A 2 -2.93 12.80 -8.44
C ILE A 2 -2.59 14.29 -8.40
N GLU A 3 -3.42 15.10 -7.76
CA GLU A 3 -3.24 16.55 -7.70
C GLU A 3 -3.41 17.05 -6.26
N PHE A 4 -2.38 17.71 -5.75
CA PHE A 4 -2.37 18.42 -4.48
C PHE A 4 -2.53 19.92 -4.77
N LYS A 5 -3.53 20.55 -4.19
CA LYS A 5 -3.81 22.00 -4.29
C LYS A 5 -3.71 22.62 -2.91
N ASN A 6 -2.59 23.29 -2.64
CA ASN A 6 -2.32 23.99 -1.38
C ASN A 6 -2.57 23.10 -0.14
N VAL A 7 -2.13 21.84 -0.23
CA VAL A 7 -2.42 20.83 0.80
C VAL A 7 -1.53 21.01 2.03
N SER A 8 -2.18 21.13 3.19
CA SER A 8 -1.49 21.21 4.48
C SER A 8 -1.97 20.12 5.42
N LYS A 9 -1.05 19.68 6.31
CA LYS A 9 -1.34 18.77 7.40
C LYS A 9 -0.68 19.25 8.68
N ALA A 10 -1.50 19.69 9.62
CA ALA A 10 -1.09 19.96 11.00
C ALA A 10 -1.56 18.83 11.91
N TYR A 11 -0.68 18.41 12.82
CA TYR A 11 -0.99 17.43 13.86
C TYR A 11 -1.39 18.12 15.17
N PRO A 12 -2.14 17.45 16.07
CA PRO A 12 -2.60 18.08 17.33
C PRO A 12 -1.49 18.60 18.26
N ASN A 13 -0.28 18.06 18.11
CA ASN A 13 0.92 18.50 18.84
C ASN A 13 1.59 19.76 18.25
N GLY A 14 0.96 20.40 17.25
CA GLY A 14 1.49 21.58 16.58
C GLY A 14 2.49 21.30 15.44
N THR A 15 2.92 20.05 15.26
CA THR A 15 3.85 19.69 14.17
C THR A 15 3.13 19.82 12.82
N ARG A 16 3.77 20.48 11.85
CA ARG A 16 3.32 20.51 10.46
C ARG A 16 3.97 19.38 9.69
N GLY A 17 3.15 18.43 9.21
CA GLY A 17 3.60 17.34 8.34
C GLY A 17 3.63 17.71 6.86
N LEU A 18 2.73 18.62 6.43
CA LEU A 18 2.70 19.22 5.10
C LEU A 18 2.33 20.69 5.26
N ASP A 19 2.89 21.56 4.42
CA ASP A 19 2.64 23.01 4.44
C ASP A 19 2.49 23.56 3.02
N GLY A 20 1.24 23.81 2.60
CA GLY A 20 0.89 24.41 1.31
C GLY A 20 1.41 23.64 0.08
N VAL A 21 1.42 22.31 0.12
CA VAL A 21 1.96 21.48 -0.95
C VAL A 21 1.11 21.60 -2.21
N ASN A 22 1.78 21.94 -3.33
CA ASN A 22 1.24 21.90 -4.67
C ASN A 22 2.05 20.91 -5.49
N LEU A 23 1.41 19.83 -5.97
CA LEU A 23 2.06 18.76 -6.71
C LEU A 23 1.05 18.11 -7.65
N GLN A 24 1.48 17.83 -8.86
CA GLN A 24 0.70 17.06 -9.83
C GLN A 24 1.52 15.86 -10.29
N ILE A 25 0.90 14.68 -10.31
CA ILE A 25 1.49 13.44 -10.78
C ILE A 25 0.56 12.87 -11.85
N GLU A 26 1.09 12.71 -13.05
CA GLU A 26 0.32 12.23 -14.18
C GLU A 26 0.17 10.70 -14.16
N GLN A 27 -0.71 10.19 -14.99
CA GLN A 27 -0.90 8.75 -15.13
C GLN A 27 0.32 8.12 -15.80
N GLY A 28 0.85 7.06 -15.19
CA GLY A 28 2.02 6.33 -15.71
C GLY A 28 3.37 6.91 -15.24
N GLU A 29 3.36 7.99 -14.49
CA GLU A 29 4.61 8.53 -13.92
C GLU A 29 5.14 7.67 -12.77
N PHE A 30 6.46 7.57 -12.71
CA PHE A 30 7.22 7.08 -11.57
C PHE A 30 7.84 8.26 -10.84
N VAL A 31 7.41 8.50 -9.60
CA VAL A 31 7.84 9.64 -8.79
C VAL A 31 8.57 9.16 -7.54
N ALA A 32 9.80 9.63 -7.34
CA ALA A 32 10.57 9.41 -6.11
C ALA A 32 10.57 10.68 -5.25
N ILE A 33 10.14 10.54 -3.98
CA ILE A 33 10.12 11.62 -2.99
C ILE A 33 11.35 11.49 -2.10
N ILE A 34 12.28 12.43 -2.22
CA ILE A 34 13.55 12.45 -1.49
C ILE A 34 13.54 13.59 -0.47
N GLY A 35 14.11 13.37 0.70
CA GLY A 35 14.23 14.37 1.76
C GLY A 35 14.69 13.77 3.07
N LEU A 36 15.05 14.61 4.02
CA LEU A 36 15.52 14.22 5.36
C LEU A 36 14.43 13.45 6.13
N SER A 37 14.83 12.73 7.18
CA SER A 37 13.87 12.14 8.13
C SER A 37 13.02 13.26 8.75
N GLY A 38 11.71 13.02 8.86
CA GLY A 38 10.77 14.02 9.36
C GLY A 38 10.29 15.07 8.34
N ALA A 39 10.80 15.09 7.10
CA ALA A 39 10.41 16.06 6.07
C ALA A 39 8.96 15.90 5.53
N GLY A 40 8.16 15.00 6.09
CA GLY A 40 6.75 14.82 5.68
C GLY A 40 6.52 13.80 4.56
N LYS A 41 7.55 13.08 4.07
CA LYS A 41 7.41 12.09 2.98
C LYS A 41 6.30 11.07 3.22
N SER A 42 6.36 10.37 4.36
CA SER A 42 5.33 9.39 4.74
C SER A 42 3.96 10.02 4.95
N THR A 43 3.90 11.26 5.47
CA THR A 43 2.65 12.00 5.59
C THR A 43 2.03 12.24 4.21
N LEU A 44 2.81 12.73 3.24
CA LEU A 44 2.34 12.98 1.88
C LEU A 44 1.82 11.71 1.22
N ILE A 45 2.58 10.62 1.26
CA ILE A 45 2.17 9.33 0.70
C ILE A 45 0.88 8.83 1.35
N ARG A 46 0.77 8.90 2.68
CA ARG A 46 -0.39 8.41 3.45
C ARG A 46 -1.63 9.29 3.33
N THR A 47 -1.51 10.52 2.85
CA THR A 47 -2.70 11.34 2.52
C THR A 47 -3.35 10.87 1.22
N ILE A 48 -2.58 10.38 0.23
CA ILE A 48 -3.12 9.93 -1.06
C ILE A 48 -4.16 8.81 -0.88
N ASN A 49 -3.90 7.84 0.00
CA ASN A 49 -4.85 6.76 0.30
C ASN A 49 -5.76 7.08 1.48
N ARG A 50 -5.69 8.33 1.97
CA ARG A 50 -6.46 8.84 3.12
C ARG A 50 -6.30 7.98 4.39
N MET A 51 -5.10 7.46 4.64
CA MET A 51 -4.72 6.96 5.98
C MET A 51 -4.51 8.11 6.95
N ILE A 52 -4.13 9.28 6.43
CA ILE A 52 -4.01 10.55 7.15
C ILE A 52 -4.90 11.55 6.42
N ASP A 53 -5.81 12.20 7.15
CA ASP A 53 -6.62 13.30 6.61
C ASP A 53 -5.79 14.58 6.55
N ILE A 54 -5.94 15.36 5.48
CA ILE A 54 -5.38 16.70 5.36
C ILE A 54 -6.12 17.67 6.29
N THR A 55 -5.49 18.80 6.64
CA THR A 55 -6.11 19.84 7.48
C THR A 55 -6.64 20.98 6.63
N ASP A 56 -6.00 21.26 5.49
CA ASP A 56 -6.38 22.32 4.58
C ASP A 56 -5.97 21.98 3.15
N GLY A 57 -6.54 22.70 2.17
CA GLY A 57 -6.32 22.45 0.75
C GLY A 57 -7.23 21.38 0.16
N GLN A 58 -6.88 20.90 -1.03
CA GLN A 58 -7.65 19.89 -1.76
C GLN A 58 -6.72 18.81 -2.33
N LEU A 59 -7.13 17.55 -2.19
CA LEU A 59 -6.44 16.40 -2.76
C LEU A 59 -7.37 15.66 -3.72
N ILE A 60 -7.03 15.68 -5.00
CA ILE A 60 -7.78 15.03 -6.07
C ILE A 60 -7.01 13.82 -6.58
N VAL A 61 -7.66 12.67 -6.65
CA VAL A 61 -7.11 11.44 -7.23
C VAL A 61 -8.11 10.90 -8.26
N ASP A 62 -7.65 10.74 -9.48
CA ASP A 62 -8.47 10.34 -10.64
C ASP A 62 -9.78 11.15 -10.73
N GLY A 63 -9.68 12.47 -10.62
CA GLY A 63 -10.81 13.42 -10.69
C GLY A 63 -11.73 13.42 -9.47
N THR A 64 -11.41 12.65 -8.43
CA THR A 64 -12.22 12.56 -7.20
C THR A 64 -11.53 13.26 -6.05
N ASP A 65 -12.20 14.22 -5.40
CA ASP A 65 -11.73 14.78 -4.14
C ASP A 65 -11.79 13.71 -3.04
N VAL A 66 -10.61 13.32 -2.57
CA VAL A 66 -10.45 12.21 -1.63
C VAL A 66 -11.12 12.50 -0.28
N MET A 67 -11.19 13.77 0.12
CA MET A 67 -11.75 14.17 1.42
C MET A 67 -13.28 14.04 1.48
N THR A 68 -13.95 14.03 0.33
CA THR A 68 -15.42 13.87 0.25
C THR A 68 -15.86 12.41 0.43
N LEU A 69 -14.96 11.43 0.21
CA LEU A 69 -15.27 10.01 0.24
C LEU A 69 -15.58 9.50 1.66
N LYS A 70 -16.62 8.69 1.83
CA LYS A 70 -16.99 8.09 3.12
C LYS A 70 -17.39 6.61 2.97
N GLY A 71 -17.27 5.86 4.03
CA GLY A 71 -17.78 4.49 4.16
C GLY A 71 -17.39 3.58 2.99
N LYS A 72 -18.39 3.09 2.23
CA LYS A 72 -18.18 2.18 1.09
C LYS A 72 -17.39 2.83 -0.05
N GLN A 73 -17.58 4.14 -0.30
CA GLN A 73 -16.87 4.86 -1.36
C GLN A 73 -15.37 4.93 -1.05
N LEU A 74 -15.00 5.28 0.18
CA LEU A 74 -13.59 5.30 0.60
C LEU A 74 -12.95 3.90 0.54
N ARG A 75 -13.69 2.86 0.93
CA ARG A 75 -13.22 1.47 0.80
C ARG A 75 -12.95 1.11 -0.67
N LYS A 76 -13.89 1.43 -1.58
CA LYS A 76 -13.73 1.20 -3.03
C LYS A 76 -12.56 1.99 -3.61
N PHE A 77 -12.37 3.23 -3.16
CA PHE A 77 -11.24 4.06 -3.54
C PHE A 77 -9.91 3.41 -3.14
N ARG A 78 -9.77 3.00 -1.87
CA ARG A 78 -8.56 2.33 -1.37
C ARG A 78 -8.24 1.01 -2.08
N ARG A 79 -9.24 0.34 -2.68
CA ARG A 79 -9.00 -0.86 -3.51
C ARG A 79 -8.22 -0.57 -4.80
N LYS A 80 -8.24 0.65 -5.29
CA LYS A 80 -7.47 1.08 -6.45
C LYS A 80 -6.02 1.42 -6.13
N ILE A 81 -5.68 1.52 -4.84
CA ILE A 81 -4.36 1.94 -4.36
C ILE A 81 -3.69 0.78 -3.65
N GLY A 82 -2.56 0.33 -4.16
CA GLY A 82 -1.67 -0.60 -3.49
C GLY A 82 -0.71 0.16 -2.57
N MET A 83 -0.49 -0.34 -1.36
CA MET A 83 0.42 0.28 -0.40
C MET A 83 1.48 -0.72 0.06
N ILE A 84 2.73 -0.35 -0.11
CA ILE A 84 3.90 -1.06 0.43
C ILE A 84 4.38 -0.26 1.64
N PHE A 85 4.34 -0.88 2.81
CA PHE A 85 4.74 -0.26 4.07
C PHE A 85 6.19 -0.60 4.41
N GLN A 86 6.86 0.25 5.15
CA GLN A 86 8.19 0.04 5.67
C GLN A 86 8.32 -1.26 6.49
N SER A 87 7.31 -1.61 7.30
CA SER A 87 7.27 -2.79 8.16
C SER A 87 6.60 -4.01 7.52
N PHE A 88 6.42 -4.07 6.19
CA PHE A 88 5.80 -5.12 5.38
C PHE A 88 4.36 -5.48 5.77
N ASN A 89 3.96 -5.35 7.04
CA ASN A 89 2.63 -5.67 7.59
C ASN A 89 2.13 -7.07 7.18
N LEU A 90 2.99 -8.06 7.26
CA LEU A 90 2.66 -9.45 7.03
C LEU A 90 2.16 -10.12 8.31
N VAL A 91 1.25 -11.08 8.16
CA VAL A 91 0.85 -11.97 9.25
C VAL A 91 1.93 -13.02 9.42
N SER A 92 2.84 -12.83 10.39
CA SER A 92 4.10 -13.58 10.56
C SER A 92 3.88 -15.10 10.63
N ARG A 93 2.92 -15.56 11.45
CA ARG A 93 2.61 -16.99 11.64
C ARG A 93 1.73 -17.61 10.55
N SER A 94 1.45 -16.86 9.47
CA SER A 94 0.67 -17.34 8.32
C SER A 94 1.59 -17.67 7.15
N THR A 95 1.11 -18.49 6.23
CA THR A 95 1.87 -18.82 5.02
C THR A 95 1.93 -17.63 4.06
N VAL A 96 2.94 -17.63 3.21
CA VAL A 96 3.19 -16.63 2.16
C VAL A 96 1.95 -16.47 1.28
N ILE A 97 1.42 -17.56 0.74
CA ILE A 97 0.23 -17.53 -0.12
C ILE A 97 -0.99 -16.96 0.59
N LYS A 98 -1.20 -17.24 1.88
CA LYS A 98 -2.32 -16.66 2.66
C LYS A 98 -2.15 -15.17 2.85
N ASN A 99 -0.93 -14.68 3.05
CA ASN A 99 -0.63 -13.25 3.09
C ASN A 99 -0.96 -12.56 1.76
N VAL A 100 -0.63 -13.16 0.62
CA VAL A 100 -0.99 -12.61 -0.70
C VAL A 100 -2.51 -12.69 -0.93
N LEU A 101 -3.15 -13.80 -0.60
CA LEU A 101 -4.60 -13.97 -0.72
C LEU A 101 -5.40 -12.97 0.14
N SER A 102 -4.82 -12.44 1.22
CA SER A 102 -5.48 -11.42 2.06
C SER A 102 -5.83 -10.14 1.29
N SER A 103 -5.18 -9.88 0.15
CA SER A 103 -5.53 -8.79 -0.75
C SER A 103 -6.98 -8.85 -1.27
N ASN A 104 -7.59 -10.05 -1.29
CA ASN A 104 -8.97 -10.26 -1.73
C ASN A 104 -10.01 -10.10 -0.60
N VAL A 105 -9.59 -10.09 0.65
CA VAL A 105 -10.49 -10.06 1.83
C VAL A 105 -11.52 -8.92 1.78
N PRO A 106 -11.17 -7.68 1.38
CA PRO A 106 -12.14 -6.59 1.33
C PRO A 106 -13.32 -6.80 0.37
N ASP A 107 -13.18 -7.70 -0.61
CA ASP A 107 -14.20 -7.98 -1.63
C ASP A 107 -14.97 -9.28 -1.35
N MET A 108 -14.58 -10.00 -0.29
CA MET A 108 -15.17 -11.29 0.04
C MET A 108 -16.28 -11.16 1.09
N PRO A 109 -17.34 -11.98 1.01
CA PRO A 109 -18.31 -12.13 2.11
C PRO A 109 -17.60 -12.60 3.39
N TRP A 110 -18.00 -12.07 4.54
CA TRP A 110 -17.36 -12.35 5.82
C TRP A 110 -17.24 -13.84 6.17
N TYR A 111 -18.26 -14.65 5.83
CA TYR A 111 -18.24 -16.10 6.09
C TYR A 111 -17.18 -16.85 5.26
N LYS A 112 -16.92 -16.42 4.00
CA LYS A 112 -15.85 -16.99 3.18
C LYS A 112 -14.48 -16.64 3.74
N VAL A 113 -14.32 -15.41 4.26
CA VAL A 113 -13.08 -14.97 4.91
C VAL A 113 -12.81 -15.82 6.15
N LEU A 114 -13.83 -16.00 7.00
CA LEU A 114 -13.73 -16.78 8.24
C LEU A 114 -13.32 -18.25 7.97
N LEU A 115 -13.91 -18.86 6.92
CA LEU A 115 -13.63 -20.23 6.52
C LEU A 115 -12.40 -20.37 5.61
N GLY A 116 -11.75 -19.27 5.22
CA GLY A 116 -10.58 -19.28 4.31
C GLY A 116 -10.91 -19.81 2.90
N LEU A 117 -12.13 -19.60 2.42
CA LEU A 117 -12.63 -20.13 1.15
C LEU A 117 -12.29 -19.20 -0.02
N TYR A 118 -11.09 -19.35 -0.56
CA TYR A 118 -10.63 -18.64 -1.76
C TYR A 118 -10.94 -19.46 -3.02
N SER A 119 -11.37 -18.77 -4.09
CA SER A 119 -11.62 -19.41 -5.39
C SER A 119 -10.31 -19.89 -6.05
N LYS A 120 -10.43 -20.80 -7.03
CA LYS A 120 -9.27 -21.26 -7.83
C LYS A 120 -8.59 -20.08 -8.52
N GLU A 121 -9.37 -19.16 -9.06
CA GLU A 121 -8.87 -17.94 -9.73
C GLU A 121 -8.05 -17.06 -8.78
N GLN A 122 -8.56 -16.81 -7.55
CA GLN A 122 -7.83 -16.03 -6.54
C GLN A 122 -6.50 -16.68 -6.16
N LYS A 123 -6.49 -18.01 -6.01
CA LYS A 123 -5.27 -18.77 -5.72
C LYS A 123 -4.26 -18.69 -6.87
N MET A 124 -4.73 -18.81 -8.12
CA MET A 124 -3.85 -18.67 -9.29
C MET A 124 -3.24 -17.28 -9.37
N LYS A 125 -4.04 -16.21 -9.24
CA LYS A 125 -3.53 -14.82 -9.22
C LYS A 125 -2.49 -14.59 -8.10
N ALA A 126 -2.70 -15.20 -6.94
CA ALA A 126 -1.73 -15.11 -5.84
C ALA A 126 -0.41 -15.82 -6.18
N LEU A 127 -0.44 -17.00 -6.80
CA LEU A 127 0.75 -17.70 -7.24
C LEU A 127 1.47 -16.95 -8.37
N GLU A 128 0.75 -16.42 -9.35
CA GLU A 128 1.31 -15.57 -10.41
C GLU A 128 1.98 -14.31 -9.85
N ALA A 129 1.38 -13.69 -8.82
CA ALA A 129 1.99 -12.53 -8.17
C ALA A 129 3.27 -12.90 -7.42
N LEU A 130 3.34 -14.09 -6.80
CA LEU A 130 4.56 -14.62 -6.16
C LEU A 130 5.64 -14.95 -7.19
N ASP A 131 5.25 -15.48 -8.34
CA ASP A 131 6.16 -15.79 -9.44
C ASP A 131 6.82 -14.50 -9.99
N LYS A 132 6.03 -13.46 -10.23
CA LYS A 132 6.51 -12.14 -10.69
C LYS A 132 7.60 -11.53 -9.80
N VAL A 133 7.64 -11.88 -8.53
CA VAL A 133 8.64 -11.37 -7.58
C VAL A 133 9.69 -12.42 -7.20
N ASN A 134 9.75 -13.54 -7.93
CA ASN A 134 10.72 -14.64 -7.75
C ASN A 134 10.73 -15.20 -6.32
N ILE A 135 9.55 -15.57 -5.77
CA ILE A 135 9.41 -16.22 -4.45
C ILE A 135 8.33 -17.31 -4.44
N LEU A 136 7.95 -17.82 -5.61
CA LEU A 136 6.90 -18.83 -5.75
C LEU A 136 7.22 -20.12 -4.96
N GLU A 137 8.49 -20.54 -4.91
CA GLU A 137 8.95 -21.73 -4.19
C GLU A 137 8.70 -21.67 -2.68
N LYS A 138 8.52 -20.46 -2.13
CA LYS A 138 8.20 -20.23 -0.72
C LYS A 138 6.70 -20.05 -0.44
N ALA A 139 5.81 -20.27 -1.42
CA ALA A 139 4.39 -20.00 -1.30
C ALA A 139 3.72 -20.60 -0.05
N TYR A 140 4.17 -21.77 0.37
CA TYR A 140 3.61 -22.50 1.50
C TYR A 140 4.44 -22.40 2.79
N ASN A 141 5.60 -21.73 2.75
CA ASN A 141 6.38 -21.43 3.95
C ASN A 141 5.68 -20.37 4.81
N ARG A 142 6.02 -20.34 6.10
CA ARG A 142 5.56 -19.28 7.00
C ARG A 142 6.36 -18.00 6.77
N CYS A 143 5.70 -16.85 6.96
CA CYS A 143 6.37 -15.56 6.73
C CYS A 143 7.45 -15.26 7.78
N ASP A 144 7.36 -15.79 9.00
CA ASP A 144 8.38 -15.62 10.04
C ASP A 144 9.66 -16.44 9.79
N GLU A 145 9.64 -17.38 8.85
CA GLU A 145 10.80 -18.16 8.40
C GLU A 145 11.59 -17.47 7.27
N LEU A 146 11.09 -16.35 6.77
CA LEU A 146 11.65 -15.63 5.62
C LEU A 146 12.63 -14.54 6.05
N SER A 147 13.68 -14.32 5.24
CA SER A 147 14.53 -13.14 5.37
C SER A 147 13.75 -11.85 5.12
N GLY A 148 14.28 -10.69 5.59
CA GLY A 148 13.64 -9.38 5.38
C GLY A 148 13.37 -9.08 3.89
N GLY A 149 14.33 -9.36 3.01
CA GLY A 149 14.14 -9.20 1.56
C GLY A 149 13.08 -10.13 0.97
N GLN A 150 12.97 -11.37 1.49
CA GLN A 150 11.90 -12.28 1.09
C GLN A 150 10.53 -11.79 1.57
N GLN A 151 10.43 -11.28 2.81
CA GLN A 151 9.20 -10.68 3.34
C GLN A 151 8.77 -9.46 2.52
N GLN A 152 9.72 -8.63 2.10
CA GLN A 152 9.46 -7.52 1.20
C GLN A 152 8.85 -7.98 -0.13
N ARG A 153 9.41 -9.02 -0.76
CA ARG A 153 8.85 -9.60 -1.99
C ARG A 153 7.42 -10.11 -1.77
N VAL A 154 7.12 -10.73 -0.63
CA VAL A 154 5.75 -11.15 -0.29
C VAL A 154 4.81 -9.94 -0.17
N ALA A 155 5.24 -8.86 0.47
CA ALA A 155 4.44 -7.62 0.55
C ALA A 155 4.19 -7.00 -0.83
N LEU A 156 5.19 -7.03 -1.71
CA LEU A 156 5.05 -6.60 -3.11
C LEU A 156 4.07 -7.51 -3.87
N ALA A 157 4.20 -8.85 -3.76
CA ALA A 157 3.28 -9.80 -4.38
C ALA A 157 1.83 -9.58 -3.91
N ARG A 158 1.61 -9.34 -2.61
CA ARG A 158 0.30 -9.01 -2.05
C ARG A 158 -0.28 -7.73 -2.70
N THR A 159 0.55 -6.72 -2.91
CA THR A 159 0.15 -5.47 -3.55
C THR A 159 -0.19 -5.70 -5.03
N LEU A 160 0.64 -6.44 -5.76
CA LEU A 160 0.39 -6.79 -7.17
C LEU A 160 -0.88 -7.64 -7.36
N ALA A 161 -1.13 -8.61 -6.45
CA ALA A 161 -2.34 -9.44 -6.49
C ALA A 161 -3.64 -8.64 -6.33
N GLN A 162 -3.58 -7.46 -5.72
CA GLN A 162 -4.71 -6.52 -5.65
C GLN A 162 -5.02 -5.87 -7.00
N ASN A 163 -4.09 -5.89 -7.96
CA ASN A 163 -4.16 -5.22 -9.26
C ASN A 163 -4.52 -3.72 -9.16
N PRO A 164 -3.74 -2.93 -8.41
CA PRO A 164 -4.03 -1.53 -8.16
C PRO A 164 -3.71 -0.67 -9.39
N SER A 165 -4.40 0.47 -9.55
CA SER A 165 -4.05 1.50 -10.55
C SER A 165 -2.95 2.46 -10.07
N ILE A 166 -2.74 2.56 -8.76
CA ILE A 166 -1.72 3.39 -8.12
C ILE A 166 -0.97 2.53 -7.11
N ILE A 167 0.35 2.59 -7.12
CA ILE A 167 1.19 1.95 -6.10
C ILE A 167 1.91 3.04 -5.30
N LEU A 168 1.74 3.00 -3.99
CA LEU A 168 2.43 3.86 -3.03
C LEU A 168 3.45 3.02 -2.26
N ALA A 169 4.68 3.50 -2.13
CA ALA A 169 5.73 2.85 -1.38
C ALA A 169 6.29 3.82 -0.33
N ASP A 170 6.17 3.46 0.94
CA ASP A 170 6.62 4.26 2.08
C ASP A 170 7.90 3.63 2.64
N GLU A 171 9.06 4.12 2.22
CA GLU A 171 10.40 3.64 2.57
C GLU A 171 10.57 2.10 2.41
N PRO A 172 10.27 1.54 1.22
CA PRO A 172 10.19 0.10 1.04
C PRO A 172 11.52 -0.64 1.28
N VAL A 173 12.66 0.04 1.17
CA VAL A 173 14.02 -0.54 1.33
C VAL A 173 14.67 -0.25 2.69
N ALA A 174 14.05 0.54 3.55
CA ALA A 174 14.65 0.97 4.83
C ALA A 174 14.93 -0.18 5.82
N SER A 175 14.31 -1.34 5.62
CA SER A 175 14.50 -2.53 6.44
C SER A 175 15.43 -3.58 5.82
N LEU A 176 16.04 -3.26 4.67
CA LEU A 176 17.03 -4.13 4.03
C LEU A 176 18.44 -3.74 4.45
N ASP A 177 19.34 -4.75 4.48
CA ASP A 177 20.77 -4.51 4.64
C ASP A 177 21.27 -3.58 3.52
N PRO A 178 22.06 -2.52 3.83
CA PRO A 178 22.55 -1.57 2.83
C PRO A 178 23.34 -2.18 1.67
N ILE A 179 23.82 -3.43 1.83
CA ILE A 179 24.57 -4.18 0.82
C ILE A 179 23.63 -4.90 -0.18
N MET A 180 22.33 -4.97 0.08
CA MET A 180 21.35 -5.67 -0.75
C MET A 180 20.23 -4.76 -1.31
N ALA A 181 20.36 -3.45 -1.12
CA ALA A 181 19.40 -2.44 -1.62
C ALA A 181 19.79 -1.88 -2.98
#